data_2819976691e6c17d755674051ea04673
#
_entry.id   2819976691e6c17d755674051ea04673
#
_cell.length_a   1.000
_cell.length_b   1.000
_cell.length_c   1.000
_cell.angle_alpha   90.00
_cell.angle_beta   90.00
_cell.angle_gamma   90.00
#
_symmetry.space_group_name_H-M   'P 1'
#
loop_
_entity.id
_entity.type
_entity.pdbx_description
1 polymer ?
#
loop_
_entity_poly.entity_id
_entity_poly.type
_entity_poly.pdbx_seq_one_letter_code
_entity_poly.pdbx_strand_id
1 'polypeptide(L)'
;MMKFVLFLGLCFALGGLAVASNPSPYYGVVGLVVASIAGCGWLVSLGVSFVSLVLVMVYLGGMLVVFVYSVSLAADPYPEAWADWGVIGYGVGMGLVVMVGFVMGGAFEVLVDGGTVNSVGLSSVRLDFSGVAVLYSWGAGLLLVGGWGLLLTLFVVLELVRGLSRGAIRAV
;
A
#
# COMPACT_ATOMS: atom_id res chain seq x y z
N MET A 1 4.23 24.11 -0.91
CA MET A 1 4.81 22.77 -1.07
C MET A 1 4.71 21.98 0.23
N MET A 2 5.27 22.50 1.34
CA MET A 2 5.28 21.78 2.65
C MET A 2 3.91 21.38 3.19
N LYS A 3 2.89 22.24 3.08
CA LYS A 3 1.51 21.91 3.50
C LYS A 3 0.89 20.78 2.69
N PHE A 4 1.22 20.67 1.41
CA PHE A 4 0.72 19.61 0.53
C PHE A 4 1.33 18.24 0.88
N VAL A 5 2.65 18.21 1.15
CA VAL A 5 3.34 16.98 1.59
C VAL A 5 2.81 16.50 2.95
N LEU A 6 2.59 17.42 3.88
CA LEU A 6 1.97 17.11 5.17
C LEU A 6 0.56 16.53 5.02
N PHE A 7 -0.25 17.12 4.14
CA PHE A 7 -1.60 16.63 3.85
C PHE A 7 -1.56 15.19 3.28
N LEU A 8 -0.67 14.92 2.33
CA LEU A 8 -0.52 13.57 1.76
C LEU A 8 -0.03 12.56 2.80
N GLY A 9 0.93 12.95 3.66
CA GLY A 9 1.39 12.13 4.77
C GLY A 9 0.27 11.79 5.76
N LEU A 10 -0.56 12.77 6.08
CA LEU A 10 -1.73 12.59 6.95
C LEU A 10 -2.77 11.66 6.30
N CYS A 11 -3.07 11.84 5.02
CA CYS A 11 -3.97 10.94 4.29
C CYS A 11 -3.42 9.51 4.24
N PHE A 12 -2.11 9.34 4.07
CA PHE A 12 -1.47 8.02 4.11
C PHE A 12 -1.61 7.36 5.48
N ALA A 13 -1.33 8.09 6.55
CA ALA A 13 -1.47 7.59 7.91
C ALA A 13 -2.93 7.24 8.26
N LEU A 14 -3.87 8.12 7.90
CA LEU A 14 -5.31 7.86 8.10
C LEU A 14 -5.79 6.65 7.30
N GLY A 15 -5.34 6.49 6.05
CA GLY A 15 -5.65 5.33 5.24
C GLY A 15 -5.12 4.03 5.88
N GLY A 16 -3.90 4.03 6.40
CA GLY A 16 -3.33 2.91 7.15
C GLY A 16 -4.11 2.58 8.42
N LEU A 17 -4.50 3.59 9.18
CA LEU A 17 -5.36 3.43 10.37
C LEU A 17 -6.74 2.88 10.01
N ALA A 18 -7.32 3.35 8.92
CA ALA A 18 -8.60 2.83 8.43
C ALA A 18 -8.53 1.34 8.08
N VAL A 19 -7.42 0.89 7.48
CA VAL A 19 -7.19 -0.54 7.20
C VAL A 19 -7.06 -1.35 8.50
N ALA A 20 -6.30 -0.83 9.47
CA ALA A 20 -6.01 -1.55 10.72
C ALA A 20 -7.21 -1.62 11.67
N SER A 21 -8.09 -0.62 11.65
CA SER A 21 -9.22 -0.53 12.58
C SER A 21 -10.50 -1.22 12.09
N ASN A 22 -10.56 -1.60 10.82
CA ASN A 22 -11.79 -2.16 10.25
C ASN A 22 -11.94 -3.66 10.48
N PRO A 23 -13.05 -4.11 11.05
CA PRO A 23 -13.37 -5.53 11.15
C PRO A 23 -13.85 -6.12 9.81
N SER A 24 -14.44 -5.28 8.92
CA SER A 24 -14.92 -5.74 7.63
C SER A 24 -13.85 -5.57 6.54
N PRO A 25 -13.52 -6.63 5.79
CA PRO A 25 -12.47 -6.58 4.77
C PRO A 25 -12.78 -5.60 3.64
N TYR A 26 -14.05 -5.37 3.34
CA TYR A 26 -14.49 -4.47 2.27
C TYR A 26 -14.09 -3.01 2.54
N TYR A 27 -14.38 -2.49 3.73
CA TYR A 27 -13.99 -1.12 4.09
C TYR A 27 -12.47 -0.97 4.28
N GLY A 28 -11.80 -2.04 4.75
CA GLY A 28 -10.35 -2.08 4.81
C GLY A 28 -9.69 -1.88 3.44
N VAL A 29 -10.26 -2.47 2.40
CA VAL A 29 -9.78 -2.28 1.02
C VAL A 29 -9.91 -0.83 0.56
N VAL A 30 -11.02 -0.15 0.86
CA VAL A 30 -11.19 1.27 0.52
C VAL A 30 -10.11 2.12 1.20
N GLY A 31 -9.83 1.86 2.48
CA GLY A 31 -8.73 2.52 3.21
C GLY A 31 -7.37 2.29 2.54
N LEU A 32 -7.12 1.07 2.07
CA LEU A 32 -5.87 0.70 1.40
C LEU A 32 -5.71 1.40 0.04
N VAL A 33 -6.80 1.58 -0.72
CA VAL A 33 -6.79 2.36 -1.98
C VAL A 33 -6.41 3.80 -1.70
N VAL A 34 -7.05 4.43 -0.71
CA VAL A 34 -6.76 5.83 -0.34
C VAL A 34 -5.30 5.97 0.12
N ALA A 35 -4.81 5.06 0.96
CA ALA A 35 -3.42 5.05 1.41
C ALA A 35 -2.44 4.92 0.24
N SER A 36 -2.73 4.03 -0.72
CA SER A 36 -1.84 3.84 -1.87
C SER A 36 -1.78 5.05 -2.79
N ILE A 37 -2.91 5.72 -3.04
CA ILE A 37 -2.95 6.96 -3.83
C ILE A 37 -2.17 8.07 -3.12
N ALA A 38 -2.36 8.22 -1.81
CA ALA A 38 -1.62 9.21 -1.02
C ALA A 38 -0.10 8.94 -1.02
N GLY A 39 0.30 7.67 -0.89
CA GLY A 39 1.70 7.25 -0.98
C GLY A 39 2.33 7.55 -2.34
N CYS A 40 1.61 7.29 -3.43
CA CYS A 40 2.06 7.64 -4.78
C CYS A 40 2.24 9.15 -4.94
N GLY A 41 1.27 9.95 -4.47
CA GLY A 41 1.37 11.41 -4.49
C GLY A 41 2.55 11.92 -3.68
N TRP A 42 2.83 11.30 -2.54
CA TRP A 42 3.99 11.64 -1.72
C TRP A 42 5.31 11.37 -2.45
N LEU A 43 5.46 10.21 -3.08
CA LEU A 43 6.65 9.90 -3.90
C LEU A 43 6.85 10.90 -5.04
N VAL A 44 5.77 11.32 -5.71
CA VAL A 44 5.86 12.36 -6.74
C VAL A 44 6.35 13.68 -6.16
N SER A 45 5.87 14.06 -4.97
CA SER A 45 6.28 15.29 -4.30
C SER A 45 7.77 15.30 -3.90
N LEU A 46 8.36 14.12 -3.68
CA LEU A 46 9.79 13.94 -3.42
C LEU A 46 10.64 13.91 -4.71
N GLY A 47 10.02 14.03 -5.88
CA GLY A 47 10.71 14.02 -7.17
C GLY A 47 10.99 12.64 -7.75
N VAL A 48 10.54 11.55 -7.09
CA VAL A 48 10.73 10.17 -7.52
C VAL A 48 9.55 9.75 -8.41
N SER A 49 9.44 10.36 -9.59
CA SER A 49 8.27 10.20 -10.46
C SER A 49 8.19 8.82 -11.10
N PHE A 50 9.32 8.22 -11.48
CA PHE A 50 9.34 6.90 -12.11
C PHE A 50 8.84 5.79 -11.17
N VAL A 51 9.37 5.73 -9.94
CA VAL A 51 8.96 4.73 -8.95
C VAL A 51 7.48 4.89 -8.59
N SER A 52 7.01 6.13 -8.47
CA SER A 52 5.59 6.40 -8.23
C SER A 52 4.71 5.87 -9.36
N LEU A 53 5.11 6.07 -10.62
CA LEU A 53 4.37 5.57 -11.78
C LEU A 53 4.33 4.04 -11.81
N VAL A 54 5.46 3.38 -11.54
CA VAL A 54 5.53 1.92 -11.43
C VAL A 54 4.64 1.41 -10.31
N LEU A 55 4.64 2.09 -9.15
CA LEU A 55 3.79 1.73 -8.02
C LEU A 55 2.31 1.81 -8.39
N VAL A 56 1.88 2.87 -9.08
CA VAL A 56 0.49 3.01 -9.57
C VAL A 56 0.14 1.87 -10.53
N MET A 57 0.98 1.62 -11.52
CA MET A 57 0.68 0.62 -12.55
C MET A 57 0.67 -0.81 -12.00
N VAL A 58 1.66 -1.19 -11.21
CA VAL A 58 1.82 -2.55 -10.70
C VAL A 58 1.00 -2.78 -9.44
N TYR A 59 1.07 -1.87 -8.49
CA TYR A 59 0.41 -2.04 -7.20
C TYR A 59 -1.09 -1.71 -7.26
N LEU A 60 -1.46 -0.50 -7.70
CA LEU A 60 -2.88 -0.16 -7.84
C LEU A 60 -3.53 -0.93 -8.99
N GLY A 61 -2.94 -0.93 -10.18
CA GLY A 61 -3.54 -1.49 -11.36
C GLY A 61 -3.54 -3.02 -11.40
N GLY A 62 -2.48 -3.65 -10.95
CA GLY A 62 -2.37 -5.12 -10.95
C GLY A 62 -2.86 -5.75 -9.66
N MET A 63 -2.13 -5.54 -8.59
CA MET A 63 -2.33 -6.26 -7.34
C MET A 63 -3.61 -5.85 -6.61
N LEU A 64 -3.85 -4.55 -6.46
CA LEU A 64 -4.94 -4.06 -5.62
C LEU A 64 -6.30 -4.30 -6.27
N VAL A 65 -6.41 -4.20 -7.59
CA VAL A 65 -7.65 -4.50 -8.32
C VAL A 65 -8.05 -5.97 -8.14
N VAL A 66 -7.10 -6.91 -8.26
CA VAL A 66 -7.37 -8.34 -8.03
C VAL A 66 -7.77 -8.58 -6.58
N PHE A 67 -7.13 -7.90 -5.63
CA PHE A 67 -7.47 -8.00 -4.21
C PHE A 67 -8.88 -7.47 -3.93
N VAL A 68 -9.26 -6.29 -4.47
CA VAL A 68 -10.62 -5.74 -4.37
C VAL A 68 -11.65 -6.72 -4.91
N TYR A 69 -11.38 -7.29 -6.08
CA TYR A 69 -12.28 -8.26 -6.70
C TYR A 69 -12.45 -9.51 -5.83
N SER A 70 -11.36 -10.10 -5.33
CA SER A 70 -11.42 -11.27 -4.46
C SER A 70 -12.16 -10.99 -3.15
N VAL A 71 -11.93 -9.83 -2.54
CA VAL A 71 -12.64 -9.41 -1.32
C VAL A 71 -14.12 -9.18 -1.60
N SER A 72 -14.49 -8.59 -2.73
CA SER A 72 -15.90 -8.35 -3.09
C SER A 72 -16.69 -9.65 -3.28
N LEU A 73 -16.03 -10.71 -3.72
CA LEU A 73 -16.64 -12.05 -3.84
C LEU A 73 -16.77 -12.77 -2.49
N ALA A 74 -15.86 -12.49 -1.55
CA ALA A 74 -15.82 -13.09 -0.22
C ALA A 74 -16.53 -12.23 0.85
N ALA A 75 -17.07 -11.07 0.48
CA ALA A 75 -17.67 -10.14 1.42
C ALA A 75 -18.95 -10.71 2.05
N ASP A 76 -19.08 -10.49 3.36
CA ASP A 76 -20.28 -10.83 4.11
C ASP A 76 -21.48 -9.99 3.65
N PRO A 77 -22.71 -10.57 3.64
CA PRO A 77 -23.92 -9.85 3.21
C PRO A 77 -24.29 -8.67 4.13
N TYR A 78 -23.76 -8.63 5.35
CA TYR A 78 -23.98 -7.57 6.34
C TYR A 78 -22.65 -7.10 6.91
N PRO A 79 -21.88 -6.26 6.19
CA PRO A 79 -20.62 -5.74 6.73
C PRO A 79 -20.90 -4.80 7.89
N GLU A 80 -20.17 -4.96 9.00
CA GLU A 80 -20.24 -4.02 10.12
C GLU A 80 -19.86 -2.61 9.65
N ALA A 81 -20.67 -1.64 10.01
CA ALA A 81 -20.48 -0.26 9.60
C ALA A 81 -19.38 0.43 10.42
N TRP A 82 -18.70 1.41 9.83
CA TRP A 82 -17.70 2.25 10.53
C TRP A 82 -18.27 3.00 11.74
N ALA A 83 -19.59 3.11 11.82
CA ALA A 83 -20.28 3.83 12.88
C ALA A 83 -20.38 3.06 14.22
N ASP A 84 -19.91 1.82 14.29
CA ASP A 84 -19.92 1.08 15.55
C ASP A 84 -18.91 1.66 16.54
N TRP A 85 -19.37 1.93 17.75
CA TRP A 85 -18.57 2.52 18.82
C TRP A 85 -17.28 1.75 19.12
N GLY A 86 -17.29 0.44 18.94
CA GLY A 86 -16.12 -0.41 19.11
C GLY A 86 -15.02 -0.13 18.07
N VAL A 87 -15.41 0.03 16.81
CA VAL A 87 -14.51 0.31 15.69
C VAL A 87 -13.88 1.70 15.83
N ILE A 88 -14.71 2.70 16.17
CA ILE A 88 -14.24 4.07 16.44
C ILE A 88 -13.26 4.08 17.61
N GLY A 89 -13.59 3.41 18.70
CA GLY A 89 -12.72 3.31 19.88
C GLY A 89 -11.37 2.67 19.56
N TYR A 90 -11.37 1.60 18.78
CA TYR A 90 -10.13 0.93 18.35
C TYR A 90 -9.30 1.81 17.39
N GLY A 91 -9.95 2.47 16.43
CA GLY A 91 -9.28 3.39 15.51
C GLY A 91 -8.64 4.58 16.22
N VAL A 92 -9.35 5.19 17.17
CA VAL A 92 -8.83 6.28 18.00
C VAL A 92 -7.67 5.80 18.88
N GLY A 93 -7.81 4.63 19.52
CA GLY A 93 -6.74 4.04 20.33
C GLY A 93 -5.46 3.79 19.52
N MET A 94 -5.60 3.19 18.33
CA MET A 94 -4.49 2.94 17.44
C MET A 94 -3.85 4.24 16.92
N GLY A 95 -4.69 5.23 16.58
CA GLY A 95 -4.21 6.58 16.18
C GLY A 95 -3.42 7.26 17.30
N LEU A 96 -3.86 7.11 18.54
CA LEU A 96 -3.18 7.65 19.71
C LEU A 96 -1.80 6.97 19.91
N VAL A 97 -1.71 5.66 19.76
CA VAL A 97 -0.45 4.91 19.85
C VAL A 97 0.53 5.38 18.76
N VAL A 98 0.07 5.56 17.52
CA VAL A 98 0.90 6.08 16.42
C VAL A 98 1.36 7.50 16.70
N MET A 99 0.48 8.37 17.20
CA MET A 99 0.83 9.76 17.58
C MET A 99 1.86 9.79 18.71
N VAL A 100 1.68 8.99 19.75
CA VAL A 100 2.66 8.90 20.85
C VAL A 100 3.99 8.37 20.34
N GLY A 101 4.01 7.32 19.52
CA GLY A 101 5.22 6.79 18.90
C GLY A 101 5.94 7.84 18.05
N PHE A 102 5.19 8.67 17.35
CA PHE A 102 5.72 9.77 16.53
C PHE A 102 6.37 10.86 17.36
N VAL A 103 5.73 11.25 18.46
CA VAL A 103 6.25 12.27 19.39
C VAL A 103 7.48 11.76 20.15
N MET A 104 7.44 10.51 20.64
CA MET A 104 8.55 9.91 21.40
C MET A 104 9.74 9.56 20.50
N GLY A 105 9.52 9.24 19.23
CA GLY A 105 10.55 8.86 18.26
C GLY A 105 11.32 10.04 17.65
N GLY A 106 10.98 11.30 17.99
CA GLY A 106 11.63 12.48 17.38
C GLY A 106 11.39 12.62 15.87
N ALA A 107 10.50 11.78 15.32
CA ALA A 107 10.22 11.76 13.88
C ALA A 107 9.55 13.05 13.38
N PHE A 108 9.09 13.89 14.30
CA PHE A 108 8.56 15.21 13.98
C PHE A 108 9.64 16.13 13.40
N GLU A 109 10.88 16.02 13.89
CA GLU A 109 12.02 16.75 13.31
C GLU A 109 12.38 16.24 11.92
N VAL A 110 12.34 14.94 11.68
CA VAL A 110 12.65 14.35 10.36
C VAL A 110 11.59 14.72 9.31
N LEU A 111 10.34 14.87 9.69
CA LEU A 111 9.28 15.32 8.78
C LEU A 111 9.33 16.83 8.49
N VAL A 112 9.82 17.62 9.44
CA VAL A 112 9.96 19.07 9.30
C VAL A 112 11.26 19.43 8.60
N ASP A 113 12.31 18.66 8.84
CA ASP A 113 13.64 18.83 8.21
C ASP A 113 13.84 17.92 6.99
N GLY A 114 12.76 17.37 6.46
CA GLY A 114 12.77 16.67 5.18
C GLY A 114 13.32 17.59 4.10
N GLY A 115 14.65 17.57 3.97
CA GLY A 115 15.41 18.33 3.00
C GLY A 115 14.77 18.16 1.63
N THR A 116 13.91 19.10 1.30
CA THR A 116 13.56 19.34 -0.09
C THR A 116 14.88 19.56 -0.78
N VAL A 117 15.32 18.57 -1.53
CA VAL A 117 16.51 18.68 -2.36
C VAL A 117 16.25 19.88 -3.25
N ASN A 118 16.75 21.03 -2.85
CA ASN A 118 16.81 22.23 -3.67
C ASN A 118 17.72 21.88 -4.83
N SER A 119 17.16 21.35 -5.88
CA SER A 119 17.79 21.20 -7.18
C SER A 119 17.91 22.57 -7.83
N VAL A 120 18.73 23.42 -7.23
CA VAL A 120 19.26 24.62 -7.87
C VAL A 120 20.51 24.20 -8.63
N GLY A 121 20.31 23.86 -9.88
CA GLY A 121 21.44 23.53 -10.75
C GLY A 121 20.97 22.90 -12.05
N LEU A 122 21.32 23.52 -13.14
CA LEU A 122 21.03 23.23 -14.56
C LEU A 122 21.53 21.87 -15.10
N SER A 123 21.59 20.84 -14.30
CA SER A 123 21.79 19.47 -14.74
C SER A 123 20.86 18.57 -13.95
N SER A 124 19.61 18.48 -14.42
CA SER A 124 18.69 17.46 -13.95
C SER A 124 19.14 16.11 -14.48
N VAL A 125 20.23 15.57 -13.97
CA VAL A 125 20.43 14.15 -14.00
C VAL A 125 19.29 13.59 -13.19
N ARG A 126 18.32 12.99 -13.86
CA ARG A 126 17.18 12.36 -13.22
C ARG A 126 17.70 11.28 -12.28
N LEU A 127 17.65 11.56 -10.99
CA LEU A 127 18.07 10.62 -9.94
C LEU A 127 17.28 9.31 -10.00
N ASP A 128 16.13 9.31 -10.66
CA ASP A 128 15.30 8.14 -10.91
C ASP A 128 16.04 7.02 -11.69
N PHE A 129 16.91 7.37 -12.61
CA PHE A 129 17.71 6.37 -13.37
C PHE A 129 18.76 5.68 -12.50
N SER A 130 19.32 6.36 -11.52
CA SER A 130 20.26 5.73 -10.59
C SER A 130 19.59 4.68 -9.72
N GLY A 131 18.36 4.91 -9.27
CA GLY A 131 17.56 3.94 -8.52
C GLY A 131 17.24 2.69 -9.34
N VAL A 132 16.87 2.86 -10.61
CA VAL A 132 16.63 1.73 -11.53
C VAL A 132 17.90 0.94 -11.79
N ALA A 133 19.03 1.61 -12.01
CA ALA A 133 20.32 0.95 -12.23
C ALA A 133 20.74 0.13 -11.01
N VAL A 134 20.58 0.65 -9.80
CA VAL A 134 20.85 -0.06 -8.53
C VAL A 134 19.90 -1.26 -8.36
N LEU A 135 18.62 -1.11 -8.70
CA LEU A 135 17.65 -2.21 -8.63
C LEU A 135 18.07 -3.37 -9.57
N TYR A 136 18.50 -3.09 -10.78
CA TYR A 136 18.93 -4.14 -11.72
C TYR A 136 20.32 -4.70 -11.44
N SER A 137 21.21 -3.94 -10.82
CA SER A 137 22.58 -4.41 -10.53
C SER A 137 22.63 -5.22 -9.22
N TRP A 138 22.13 -4.64 -8.12
CA TRP A 138 22.17 -5.29 -6.79
C TRP A 138 20.86 -6.02 -6.45
N GLY A 139 19.74 -5.56 -6.94
CA GLY A 139 18.42 -6.13 -6.70
C GLY A 139 17.99 -7.22 -7.70
N ALA A 140 18.81 -7.53 -8.71
CA ALA A 140 18.45 -8.52 -9.72
C ALA A 140 18.11 -9.90 -9.14
N GLY A 141 18.84 -10.33 -8.12
CA GLY A 141 18.56 -11.58 -7.40
C GLY A 141 17.19 -11.56 -6.69
N LEU A 142 16.83 -10.45 -6.06
CA LEU A 142 15.52 -10.29 -5.41
C LEU A 142 14.38 -10.27 -6.41
N LEU A 143 14.56 -9.62 -7.57
CA LEU A 143 13.58 -9.63 -8.66
C LEU A 143 13.37 -11.03 -9.22
N LEU A 144 14.44 -11.81 -9.37
CA LEU A 144 14.38 -13.18 -9.87
C LEU A 144 13.65 -14.10 -8.88
N VAL A 145 13.98 -14.00 -7.59
CA VAL A 145 13.29 -14.78 -6.53
C VAL A 145 11.83 -14.36 -6.43
N GLY A 146 11.52 -13.06 -6.50
CA GLY A 146 10.14 -12.55 -6.50
C GLY A 146 9.35 -13.07 -7.70
N GLY A 147 9.90 -13.01 -8.91
CA GLY A 147 9.28 -13.54 -10.12
C GLY A 147 9.03 -15.04 -10.05
N TRP A 148 10.00 -15.80 -9.53
CA TRP A 148 9.85 -17.23 -9.28
C TRP A 148 8.73 -17.53 -8.27
N GLY A 149 8.69 -16.78 -7.17
CA GLY A 149 7.64 -16.91 -6.17
C GLY A 149 6.25 -16.64 -6.75
N LEU A 150 6.10 -15.59 -7.56
CA LEU A 150 4.83 -15.28 -8.24
C LEU A 150 4.42 -16.39 -9.21
N LEU A 151 5.35 -16.97 -9.95
CA LEU A 151 5.09 -18.10 -10.84
C LEU A 151 4.62 -19.33 -10.06
N LEU A 152 5.26 -19.64 -8.94
CA LEU A 152 4.84 -20.75 -8.07
C LEU A 152 3.43 -20.52 -7.50
N THR A 153 3.12 -19.31 -7.04
CA THR A 153 1.78 -18.98 -6.54
C THR A 153 0.72 -19.16 -7.63
N LEU A 154 1.02 -18.77 -8.86
CA LEU A 154 0.12 -18.98 -10.00
C LEU A 154 -0.19 -20.47 -10.21
N PHE A 155 0.83 -21.35 -10.19
CA PHE A 155 0.65 -22.77 -10.33
C PHE A 155 -0.19 -23.37 -9.19
N VAL A 156 0.08 -22.96 -7.95
CA VAL A 156 -0.68 -23.43 -6.78
C VAL A 156 -2.15 -23.04 -6.89
N VAL A 157 -2.44 -21.79 -7.26
CA VAL A 157 -3.83 -21.31 -7.42
C VAL A 157 -4.54 -22.07 -8.54
N LEU A 158 -3.88 -22.27 -9.68
CA LEU A 158 -4.47 -23.03 -10.80
C LEU A 158 -4.78 -24.47 -10.40
N GLU A 159 -3.89 -25.14 -9.64
CA GLU A 159 -4.11 -26.50 -9.18
C GLU A 159 -5.24 -26.58 -8.15
N LEU A 160 -5.33 -25.62 -7.24
CA LEU A 160 -6.43 -25.50 -6.27
C LEU A 160 -7.80 -25.37 -6.97
N VAL A 161 -7.88 -24.49 -7.95
CA VAL A 161 -9.13 -24.27 -8.70
C VAL A 161 -9.50 -25.51 -9.50
N ARG A 162 -8.52 -26.17 -10.10
CA ARG A 162 -8.74 -27.41 -10.85
C ARG A 162 -9.11 -28.59 -9.96
N GLY A 163 -8.49 -28.72 -8.77
CA GLY A 163 -8.75 -29.77 -7.80
C GLY A 163 -10.16 -29.72 -7.22
N LEU A 164 -10.66 -28.54 -6.92
CA LEU A 164 -12.02 -28.32 -6.37
C LEU A 164 -13.13 -28.69 -7.35
N SER A 165 -12.89 -28.67 -8.66
CA SER A 165 -13.88 -29.07 -9.66
C SER A 165 -14.15 -30.57 -9.69
N ARG A 166 -13.30 -31.42 -9.11
CA ARG A 166 -13.41 -32.89 -9.16
C ARG A 166 -13.96 -33.55 -7.89
N GLY A 167 -14.11 -32.82 -6.76
CA GLY A 167 -14.37 -33.49 -5.49
C GLY A 167 -15.51 -32.98 -4.63
N ALA A 168 -16.06 -31.79 -4.91
CA ALA A 168 -16.93 -31.13 -3.94
C ALA A 168 -18.42 -31.41 -4.05
N ILE A 169 -18.90 -32.06 -5.10
CA ILE A 169 -20.33 -32.40 -5.26
C ILE A 169 -20.48 -33.89 -5.43
N ARG A 170 -20.36 -34.63 -4.33
CA ARG A 170 -21.00 -35.91 -4.22
C ARG A 170 -22.43 -35.63 -3.73
N ALA A 171 -23.36 -35.53 -4.69
CA ALA A 171 -24.76 -35.56 -4.38
C ALA A 171 -25.05 -36.89 -3.69
N VAL A 172 -25.54 -36.84 -2.46
CA VAL A 172 -26.15 -37.96 -1.77
C VAL A 172 -27.59 -38.06 -2.26
#